data_abf8b636a77258e6db276ef043231074
#
_entry.id   abf8b636a77258e6db276ef043231074
#
_cell.length_a   1.000
_cell.length_b   1.000
_cell.length_c   1.000
_cell.angle_alpha   90.00
_cell.angle_beta   90.00
_cell.angle_gamma   90.00
#
_symmetry.space_group_name_H-M   'P 1'
#
loop_
_entity.id
_entity.type
_entity.pdbx_description
1 polymer ?
#
loop_
_entity_poly.entity_id
_entity_poly.type
_entity_poly.pdbx_seq_one_letter_code
_entity_poly.pdbx_strand_id
1 'polypeptide(L)'
;MAKTEFPITQGRAHLAILSDNNEVECIAYVVKASITEQFGRISSAEIVLDDGGFCDDDFAIGNSSEMLIGKTVEIGVGYGSKHETVFKGVVIRQRVRISAGHNELVITAKHEAVKMTRVRQNRCHSDMSDSDIAKQLAQNYGIDITIDDTALKHETMMQFNATDWDFLNLRVEANALMLYCGADSLVAIKPDVNADPVLEIHNGYNLVSLDAEIDASLAFDSYAARSWNYKSQEVDEEELTAGECDANQGNLRHNDMRDAIGAEKFTILSDNMGTDSALLTAHNDTAATHHALARISGSLAFPGHAKVHPGDIVRLDRCGGRLNGNAFVTAVTHEVNGAIWTTSLQMGTDGVPFAERYPNISSLPANGCLPHTNGLQIGVVEQLEGDPQGEERILVRLHNGDDVTLWARIATPHAGDNRGVCFAPEIGD
;
A
#
# COMPACT_ATOMS: atom_id res chain seq x y z
N MET A 1 -8.58 -32.55 3.15
CA MET A 1 -9.25 -31.56 2.28
C MET A 1 -10.54 -31.13 2.97
N ALA A 2 -10.53 -30.03 3.65
CA ALA A 2 -11.74 -29.42 4.16
C ALA A 2 -12.40 -28.71 2.98
N LYS A 3 -13.46 -29.28 2.41
CA LYS A 3 -14.32 -28.57 1.46
C LYS A 3 -14.97 -27.44 2.23
N THR A 4 -14.58 -26.21 1.94
CA THR A 4 -15.30 -25.03 2.41
C THR A 4 -16.62 -25.00 1.62
N GLU A 5 -17.67 -25.58 2.20
CA GLU A 5 -18.99 -25.60 1.58
C GLU A 5 -19.59 -24.19 1.66
N PHE A 6 -19.88 -23.61 0.51
CA PHE A 6 -20.81 -22.48 0.48
C PHE A 6 -22.15 -22.92 1.08
N PRO A 7 -22.76 -22.10 1.95
CA PRO A 7 -24.09 -22.44 2.44
C PRO A 7 -25.05 -22.51 1.24
N ILE A 8 -25.63 -23.68 1.03
CA ILE A 8 -26.54 -23.98 -0.09
C ILE A 8 -27.81 -23.12 -0.03
N THR A 9 -28.15 -22.60 1.12
CA THR A 9 -29.25 -21.64 1.34
C THR A 9 -28.65 -20.38 1.92
N GLN A 10 -28.48 -19.36 1.09
CA GLN A 10 -28.17 -18.02 1.55
C GLN A 10 -29.40 -17.48 2.27
N GLY A 11 -29.31 -17.42 3.57
CA GLY A 11 -30.26 -16.69 4.38
C GLY A 11 -30.10 -15.17 4.16
N ARG A 12 -30.95 -14.41 4.82
CA ARG A 12 -30.78 -12.95 4.92
C ARG A 12 -29.42 -12.65 5.54
N ALA A 13 -28.66 -11.74 4.94
CA ALA A 13 -27.42 -11.23 5.54
C ALA A 13 -27.69 -10.62 6.90
N HIS A 14 -26.82 -10.90 7.85
CA HIS A 14 -26.84 -10.33 9.19
C HIS A 14 -25.60 -9.47 9.35
N LEU A 15 -25.80 -8.19 9.65
CA LEU A 15 -24.77 -7.23 9.96
C LEU A 15 -24.81 -6.96 11.48
N ALA A 16 -23.67 -7.05 12.12
CA ALA A 16 -23.47 -6.66 13.52
C ALA A 16 -22.48 -5.50 13.57
N ILE A 17 -22.83 -4.45 14.30
CA ILE A 17 -21.93 -3.30 14.50
C ILE A 17 -21.84 -3.04 16.00
N LEU A 18 -20.60 -3.02 16.49
CA LEU A 18 -20.30 -2.63 17.87
C LEU A 18 -19.57 -1.28 17.85
N SER A 19 -19.92 -0.41 18.77
CA SER A 19 -19.20 0.84 19.05
C SER A 19 -18.72 0.81 20.50
N ASP A 20 -17.40 0.94 20.72
CA ASP A 20 -16.78 0.77 22.03
C ASP A 20 -17.24 -0.52 22.77
N ASN A 21 -17.33 -1.64 22.02
CA ASN A 21 -17.81 -2.97 22.45
C ASN A 21 -19.29 -3.06 22.84
N ASN A 22 -20.11 -2.06 22.52
CA ASN A 22 -21.55 -2.09 22.71
C ASN A 22 -22.25 -2.21 21.36
N GLU A 23 -23.32 -3.02 21.29
CA GLU A 23 -24.16 -3.05 20.10
C GLU A 23 -24.77 -1.66 19.87
N VAL A 24 -24.78 -1.22 18.60
CA VAL A 24 -25.36 0.07 18.23
C VAL A 24 -26.85 -0.07 17.94
N GLU A 25 -27.65 0.82 18.50
CA GLU A 25 -29.11 0.84 18.29
C GLU A 25 -29.45 1.28 16.85
N CYS A 26 -28.58 2.11 16.25
CA CYS A 26 -28.79 2.62 14.90
C CYS A 26 -28.61 1.58 13.77
N ILE A 27 -28.30 0.31 14.08
CA ILE A 27 -28.12 -0.75 13.08
C ILE A 27 -29.35 -0.94 12.19
N ALA A 28 -30.57 -0.70 12.72
CA ALA A 28 -31.82 -0.80 11.97
C ALA A 28 -31.91 0.20 10.79
N TYR A 29 -31.14 1.27 10.84
CA TYR A 29 -31.12 2.34 9.84
C TYR A 29 -29.98 2.19 8.83
N VAL A 30 -29.15 1.13 8.94
CA VAL A 30 -28.06 0.89 7.98
C VAL A 30 -28.64 0.50 6.62
N VAL A 31 -28.39 1.34 5.64
CA VAL A 31 -28.76 1.12 4.23
C VAL A 31 -27.69 0.28 3.54
N LYS A 32 -26.43 0.66 3.75
CA LYS A 32 -25.29 -0.01 3.13
C LYS A 32 -24.09 -0.01 4.07
N ALA A 33 -23.33 -1.11 4.07
CA ALA A 33 -21.98 -1.16 4.64
C ALA A 33 -21.02 -1.72 3.62
N SER A 34 -19.85 -1.11 3.47
CA SER A 34 -18.77 -1.54 2.57
C SER A 34 -17.46 -1.58 3.33
N ILE A 35 -16.81 -2.73 3.37
CA ILE A 35 -15.56 -2.96 4.08
C ILE A 35 -14.51 -3.40 3.06
N THR A 36 -13.33 -2.77 3.07
CA THR A 36 -12.25 -3.08 2.13
C THR A 36 -10.95 -3.34 2.86
N GLU A 37 -10.35 -4.50 2.57
CA GLU A 37 -8.99 -4.89 2.93
C GLU A 37 -8.15 -5.00 1.65
N GLN A 38 -6.95 -4.44 1.63
CA GLN A 38 -6.08 -4.44 0.45
C GLN A 38 -4.62 -4.31 0.86
N PHE A 39 -3.72 -4.96 0.12
CA PHE A 39 -2.29 -4.77 0.29
C PHE A 39 -1.87 -3.30 0.10
N GLY A 40 -0.94 -2.85 0.96
CA GLY A 40 -0.39 -1.50 0.93
C GLY A 40 -1.37 -0.38 1.31
N ARG A 41 -2.60 -0.72 1.75
CA ARG A 41 -3.62 0.25 2.15
C ARG A 41 -4.15 0.01 3.55
N ILE A 42 -4.54 1.10 4.21
CA ILE A 42 -5.25 1.03 5.49
C ILE A 42 -6.67 0.53 5.23
N SER A 43 -7.03 -0.60 5.85
CA SER A 43 -8.39 -1.15 5.75
C SER A 43 -9.42 -0.13 6.24
N SER A 44 -10.55 -0.08 5.54
CA SER A 44 -11.58 0.92 5.76
C SER A 44 -12.98 0.34 5.68
N ALA A 45 -13.88 0.92 6.45
CA ALA A 45 -15.30 0.65 6.38
C ALA A 45 -16.08 1.96 6.13
N GLU A 46 -17.04 1.90 5.22
CA GLU A 46 -18.03 2.95 5.01
C GLU A 46 -19.42 2.40 5.35
N ILE A 47 -20.12 3.06 6.26
CA ILE A 47 -21.46 2.71 6.69
C ILE A 47 -22.39 3.86 6.32
N VAL A 48 -23.42 3.59 5.56
CA VAL A 48 -24.45 4.55 5.17
C VAL A 48 -25.72 4.26 5.96
N LEU A 49 -26.19 5.26 6.70
CA LEU A 49 -27.38 5.19 7.53
C LEU A 49 -28.44 6.17 7.00
N ASP A 50 -29.68 5.77 7.07
CA ASP A 50 -30.81 6.67 6.86
C ASP A 50 -31.04 7.45 8.18
N ASP A 51 -30.85 8.78 8.14
CA ASP A 51 -30.84 9.62 9.35
C ASP A 51 -31.73 10.85 9.20
N GLY A 52 -32.96 10.72 9.64
CA GLY A 52 -33.96 11.77 9.65
C GLY A 52 -34.89 11.80 8.45
N GLY A 53 -36.17 11.85 8.69
CA GLY A 53 -37.22 12.00 7.69
C GLY A 53 -37.42 13.45 7.26
N PHE A 54 -38.19 13.65 6.18
CA PHE A 54 -38.54 14.98 5.63
C PHE A 54 -39.29 15.87 6.64
N CYS A 55 -39.88 15.25 7.68
CA CYS A 55 -40.68 15.93 8.72
C CYS A 55 -40.01 15.91 10.09
N ASP A 56 -38.83 15.33 10.24
CA ASP A 56 -38.12 15.27 11.50
C ASP A 56 -37.23 16.51 11.65
N ASP A 57 -37.38 17.20 12.75
CA ASP A 57 -36.63 18.44 13.02
C ASP A 57 -35.16 18.17 13.43
N ASP A 58 -34.73 16.90 13.52
CA ASP A 58 -33.38 16.55 14.01
C ASP A 58 -32.81 15.27 13.39
N PHE A 59 -31.48 15.19 13.34
CA PHE A 59 -30.69 14.04 12.92
C PHE A 59 -30.37 13.17 14.14
N ALA A 60 -31.27 12.28 14.51
CA ALA A 60 -31.13 11.52 15.76
C ALA A 60 -29.88 10.69 15.86
N ILE A 61 -29.47 10.05 14.74
CA ILE A 61 -28.27 9.20 14.70
C ILE A 61 -27.02 10.06 14.64
N GLY A 62 -27.01 11.10 13.80
CA GLY A 62 -25.86 12.02 13.66
C GLY A 62 -25.54 12.78 14.94
N ASN A 63 -26.54 13.04 15.76
CA ASN A 63 -26.41 13.69 17.07
C ASN A 63 -26.16 12.69 18.22
N SER A 64 -26.25 11.38 17.96
CA SER A 64 -26.00 10.37 18.98
C SER A 64 -24.49 10.24 19.25
N SER A 65 -24.14 9.65 20.38
CA SER A 65 -22.76 9.35 20.72
C SER A 65 -22.28 8.00 20.19
N GLU A 66 -23.11 7.21 19.51
CA GLU A 66 -22.80 5.83 19.15
C GLU A 66 -21.69 5.73 18.11
N MET A 67 -21.76 6.53 17.06
CA MET A 67 -20.81 6.51 15.93
C MET A 67 -19.97 7.78 15.88
N LEU A 68 -19.68 8.38 17.04
CA LEU A 68 -18.93 9.62 17.14
C LEU A 68 -17.47 9.43 16.65
N ILE A 69 -16.92 10.47 16.03
CA ILE A 69 -15.50 10.48 15.61
C ILE A 69 -14.61 10.15 16.81
N GLY A 70 -13.65 9.22 16.60
CA GLY A 70 -12.71 8.74 17.61
C GLY A 70 -13.16 7.47 18.35
N LYS A 71 -14.42 7.04 18.21
CA LYS A 71 -14.89 5.77 18.78
C LYS A 71 -14.40 4.57 17.98
N THR A 72 -14.17 3.45 18.68
CA THR A 72 -13.86 2.18 18.04
C THR A 72 -15.12 1.58 17.45
N VAL A 73 -14.98 0.97 16.27
CA VAL A 73 -16.06 0.26 15.57
C VAL A 73 -15.56 -1.12 15.17
N GLU A 74 -16.37 -2.13 15.50
CA GLU A 74 -16.19 -3.49 15.03
C GLU A 74 -17.39 -3.89 14.18
N ILE A 75 -17.15 -4.48 13.01
CA ILE A 75 -18.17 -4.89 12.06
C ILE A 75 -18.07 -6.39 11.83
N GLY A 76 -19.14 -7.09 12.12
CA GLY A 76 -19.32 -8.50 11.84
C GLY A 76 -20.36 -8.72 10.76
N VAL A 77 -20.11 -9.67 9.86
CA VAL A 77 -21.05 -10.03 8.79
C VAL A 77 -21.23 -11.55 8.73
N GLY A 78 -22.43 -11.99 8.45
CA GLY A 78 -22.74 -13.41 8.38
C GLY A 78 -24.15 -13.70 7.86
N TYR A 79 -24.59 -14.92 8.06
CA TYR A 79 -25.94 -15.39 7.71
C TYR A 79 -26.65 -15.95 8.93
N GLY A 80 -27.93 -15.64 9.07
CA GLY A 80 -28.73 -16.08 10.21
C GLY A 80 -28.28 -15.37 11.49
N SER A 81 -27.98 -16.16 12.55
CA SER A 81 -27.54 -15.63 13.84
C SER A 81 -26.02 -15.64 14.06
N LYS A 82 -25.25 -16.09 13.06
CA LYS A 82 -23.80 -16.19 13.14
C LYS A 82 -23.19 -15.06 12.30
N HIS A 83 -22.23 -14.37 12.85
CA HIS A 83 -21.41 -13.41 12.14
C HIS A 83 -19.94 -13.63 12.50
N GLU A 84 -19.06 -13.25 11.58
CA GLU A 84 -17.60 -13.20 11.78
C GLU A 84 -17.17 -11.75 11.66
N THR A 85 -16.25 -11.31 12.52
CA THR A 85 -15.70 -9.96 12.47
C THR A 85 -14.87 -9.82 11.21
N VAL A 86 -15.22 -8.86 10.34
CA VAL A 86 -14.52 -8.56 9.10
C VAL A 86 -13.81 -7.22 9.16
N PHE A 87 -14.04 -6.40 10.18
CA PHE A 87 -13.39 -5.11 10.32
C PHE A 87 -13.39 -4.65 11.78
N LYS A 88 -12.25 -4.04 12.16
CA LYS A 88 -12.11 -3.32 13.42
C LYS A 88 -11.29 -2.06 13.21
N GLY A 89 -11.74 -0.95 13.76
CA GLY A 89 -11.06 0.32 13.53
C GLY A 89 -11.68 1.47 14.31
N VAL A 90 -11.33 2.68 13.92
CA VAL A 90 -11.78 3.92 14.55
C VAL A 90 -12.57 4.79 13.56
N VAL A 91 -13.64 5.40 14.00
CA VAL A 91 -14.41 6.37 13.23
C VAL A 91 -13.54 7.61 13.01
N ILE A 92 -13.30 7.96 11.76
CA ILE A 92 -12.47 9.11 11.38
C ILE A 92 -13.26 10.23 10.72
N ARG A 93 -14.43 9.93 10.17
CA ARG A 93 -15.22 10.92 9.43
C ARG A 93 -16.70 10.59 9.50
N GLN A 94 -17.47 11.65 9.65
CA GLN A 94 -18.91 11.68 9.44
C GLN A 94 -19.24 12.64 8.31
N ARG A 95 -20.15 12.27 7.44
CA ARG A 95 -20.60 13.07 6.31
C ARG A 95 -22.12 12.99 6.24
N VAL A 96 -22.77 14.14 6.26
CA VAL A 96 -24.22 14.24 6.06
C VAL A 96 -24.48 14.55 4.59
N ARG A 97 -25.41 13.82 4.00
CA ARG A 97 -25.99 14.08 2.67
C ARG A 97 -27.47 14.38 2.81
N ILE A 98 -27.88 15.55 2.40
CA ILE A 98 -29.27 15.97 2.42
C ILE A 98 -29.76 16.10 0.98
N SER A 99 -30.78 15.37 0.61
CA SER A 99 -31.45 15.45 -0.69
C SER A 99 -32.96 15.47 -0.51
N ALA A 100 -33.70 15.88 -1.55
CA ALA A 100 -35.16 15.97 -1.47
C ALA A 100 -35.78 14.62 -1.10
N GLY A 101 -36.26 14.51 0.14
CA GLY A 101 -36.97 13.34 0.68
C GLY A 101 -36.08 12.21 1.21
N HIS A 102 -34.75 12.43 1.30
CA HIS A 102 -33.82 11.41 1.79
C HIS A 102 -32.57 12.04 2.42
N ASN A 103 -32.29 11.70 3.66
CA ASN A 103 -31.13 12.16 4.40
C ASN A 103 -30.25 10.97 4.76
N GLU A 104 -28.97 11.07 4.51
CA GLU A 104 -28.01 10.01 4.82
C GLU A 104 -26.89 10.52 5.74
N LEU A 105 -26.56 9.72 6.73
CA LEU A 105 -25.32 9.84 7.49
C LEU A 105 -24.34 8.79 6.98
N VAL A 106 -23.18 9.24 6.49
CA VAL A 106 -22.10 8.37 6.02
C VAL A 106 -20.98 8.40 7.03
N ILE A 107 -20.74 7.26 7.67
CA ILE A 107 -19.65 7.04 8.63
C ILE A 107 -18.48 6.38 7.89
N THR A 108 -17.27 6.93 8.04
CA THR A 108 -16.05 6.28 7.57
C THR A 108 -15.19 5.91 8.78
N ALA A 109 -14.92 4.62 8.93
CA ALA A 109 -13.96 4.09 9.88
C ALA A 109 -12.72 3.55 9.16
N LYS A 110 -11.59 3.62 9.81
CA LYS A 110 -10.32 3.04 9.33
C LYS A 110 -9.65 2.22 10.43
N HIS A 111 -8.90 1.20 10.02
CA HIS A 111 -8.06 0.45 10.95
C HIS A 111 -7.15 1.39 11.75
N GLU A 112 -6.83 1.04 12.99
CA GLU A 112 -6.00 1.82 13.91
C GLU A 112 -4.67 2.29 13.30
N ALA A 113 -4.12 1.54 12.35
CA ALA A 113 -2.91 1.90 11.61
C ALA A 113 -3.01 3.22 10.82
N VAL A 114 -4.23 3.81 10.67
CA VAL A 114 -4.39 5.15 10.13
C VAL A 114 -3.60 6.20 10.92
N LYS A 115 -3.34 5.95 12.21
CA LYS A 115 -2.52 6.82 13.06
C LYS A 115 -1.07 6.92 12.56
N MET A 116 -0.55 5.86 11.93
CA MET A 116 0.80 5.79 11.36
C MET A 116 0.97 6.69 10.13
N THR A 117 -0.12 7.11 9.48
CA THR A 117 -0.08 7.95 8.26
C THR A 117 -0.08 9.46 8.54
N ARG A 118 -0.26 9.88 9.81
CA ARG A 118 -0.60 11.27 10.15
C ARG A 118 0.60 12.21 10.21
N VAL A 119 1.75 11.71 10.60
CA VAL A 119 2.94 12.53 10.87
C VAL A 119 4.16 11.91 10.21
N ARG A 120 4.95 12.74 9.53
CA ARG A 120 6.26 12.35 9.01
C ARG A 120 7.28 12.37 10.12
N GLN A 121 8.17 11.38 10.13
CA GLN A 121 9.17 11.18 11.18
C GLN A 121 10.58 11.18 10.60
N ASN A 122 11.52 11.54 11.47
CA ASN A 122 12.95 11.33 11.25
C ASN A 122 13.45 10.44 12.40
N ARG A 123 13.81 9.20 12.08
CA ARG A 123 14.31 8.23 13.06
C ARG A 123 15.49 7.47 12.51
N CYS A 124 16.36 7.02 13.39
CA CYS A 124 17.47 6.14 13.09
C CYS A 124 17.23 4.82 13.82
N HIS A 125 17.22 3.72 13.06
CA HIS A 125 17.13 2.37 13.57
C HIS A 125 18.52 1.75 13.44
N SER A 126 19.11 1.29 14.55
CA SER A 126 20.47 0.74 14.59
C SER A 126 20.46 -0.71 15.03
N ASP A 127 21.26 -1.55 14.37
CA ASP A 127 21.41 -2.98 14.65
C ASP A 127 20.08 -3.77 14.62
N MET A 128 19.14 -3.37 13.75
CA MET A 128 17.80 -3.95 13.63
C MET A 128 17.59 -4.57 12.25
N SER A 129 16.84 -5.69 12.23
CA SER A 129 16.29 -6.23 10.99
C SER A 129 15.03 -5.47 10.56
N ASP A 130 14.61 -5.64 9.30
CA ASP A 130 13.37 -5.02 8.83
C ASP A 130 12.13 -5.52 9.59
N SER A 131 12.11 -6.80 9.97
CA SER A 131 11.06 -7.35 10.81
C SER A 131 11.07 -6.77 12.23
N ASP A 132 12.25 -6.49 12.82
CA ASP A 132 12.35 -5.83 14.11
C ASP A 132 11.84 -4.38 14.04
N ILE A 133 12.21 -3.66 12.98
CA ILE A 133 11.73 -2.29 12.71
C ILE A 133 10.21 -2.30 12.56
N ALA A 134 9.65 -3.24 11.79
CA ALA A 134 8.21 -3.38 11.58
C ALA A 134 7.47 -3.60 12.91
N LYS A 135 7.95 -4.53 13.73
CA LYS A 135 7.41 -4.81 15.07
C LYS A 135 7.47 -3.58 15.98
N GLN A 136 8.61 -2.86 15.99
CA GLN A 136 8.77 -1.64 16.76
C GLN A 136 7.81 -0.53 16.32
N LEU A 137 7.67 -0.31 15.00
CA LEU A 137 6.77 0.71 14.46
C LEU A 137 5.31 0.42 14.82
N ALA A 138 4.84 -0.82 14.66
CA ALA A 138 3.48 -1.21 15.01
C ALA A 138 3.23 -1.06 16.52
N GLN A 139 4.18 -1.49 17.36
CA GLN A 139 4.08 -1.40 18.82
C GLN A 139 3.96 0.04 19.33
N ASN A 140 4.58 1.03 18.66
CA ASN A 140 4.45 2.45 19.01
C ASN A 140 2.99 2.95 18.98
N TYR A 141 2.12 2.24 18.25
CA TYR A 141 0.69 2.55 18.12
C TYR A 141 -0.19 1.53 18.86
N GLY A 142 0.39 0.55 19.55
CA GLY A 142 -0.33 -0.51 20.24
C GLY A 142 -1.00 -1.50 19.27
N ILE A 143 -0.43 -1.69 18.09
CA ILE A 143 -0.93 -2.58 17.04
C ILE A 143 -0.01 -3.80 16.96
N ASP A 144 -0.61 -4.99 16.97
CA ASP A 144 0.13 -6.22 16.71
C ASP A 144 0.45 -6.37 15.22
N ILE A 145 1.60 -6.99 14.92
CA ILE A 145 1.98 -7.32 13.55
C ILE A 145 2.48 -8.76 13.47
N THR A 146 1.93 -9.50 12.52
CA THR A 146 2.44 -10.81 12.12
C THR A 146 3.37 -10.62 10.93
N ILE A 147 4.64 -10.96 11.10
CA ILE A 147 5.68 -10.86 10.07
C ILE A 147 6.75 -11.91 10.35
N ASP A 148 7.21 -12.58 9.29
CA ASP A 148 8.34 -13.50 9.37
C ASP A 148 9.65 -12.74 9.61
N ASP A 149 10.58 -13.36 10.31
CA ASP A 149 11.87 -12.74 10.61
C ASP A 149 12.69 -12.55 9.32
N THR A 150 13.17 -11.33 9.12
CA THR A 150 14.06 -10.99 7.99
C THR A 150 15.52 -11.17 8.40
N ALA A 151 16.31 -11.75 7.50
CA ALA A 151 17.66 -12.21 7.82
C ALA A 151 18.67 -11.07 7.99
N LEU A 152 18.53 -9.99 7.21
CA LEU A 152 19.49 -8.89 7.18
C LEU A 152 19.27 -7.93 8.35
N LYS A 153 20.34 -7.69 9.12
CA LYS A 153 20.40 -6.63 10.12
C LYS A 153 21.12 -5.42 9.57
N HIS A 154 20.45 -4.29 9.62
CA HIS A 154 21.03 -3.01 9.22
C HIS A 154 21.85 -2.43 10.38
N GLU A 155 23.13 -2.10 10.14
CA GLU A 155 23.92 -1.33 11.09
C GLU A 155 23.24 0.01 11.41
N THR A 156 22.71 0.66 10.37
CA THR A 156 21.95 1.91 10.48
C THR A 156 20.92 1.99 9.37
N MET A 157 19.64 2.13 9.73
CA MET A 157 18.55 2.39 8.79
C MET A 157 17.85 3.70 9.13
N MET A 158 17.85 4.63 8.20
CA MET A 158 17.27 5.95 8.39
C MET A 158 15.86 6.05 7.81
N GLN A 159 14.89 6.35 8.66
CA GLN A 159 13.60 6.88 8.24
C GLN A 159 13.74 8.40 8.13
N PHE A 160 13.65 8.95 6.93
CA PHE A 160 13.82 10.39 6.70
C PHE A 160 12.56 11.00 6.11
N ASN A 161 11.91 11.88 6.85
CA ASN A 161 10.72 12.65 6.45
C ASN A 161 9.64 11.79 5.78
N ALA A 162 9.44 10.57 6.27
CA ALA A 162 8.44 9.62 5.83
C ALA A 162 7.45 9.30 6.94
N THR A 163 6.21 8.97 6.61
CA THR A 163 5.26 8.46 7.61
C THR A 163 5.68 7.07 8.05
N ASP A 164 5.27 6.66 9.25
CA ASP A 164 5.59 5.31 9.75
C ASP A 164 4.94 4.23 8.88
N TRP A 165 3.76 4.52 8.31
CA TRP A 165 3.06 3.63 7.38
C TRP A 165 3.81 3.47 6.05
N ASP A 166 4.25 4.57 5.44
CA ASP A 166 4.98 4.51 4.18
C ASP A 166 6.32 3.82 4.35
N PHE A 167 7.04 4.15 5.44
CA PHE A 167 8.33 3.52 5.75
C PHE A 167 8.18 2.02 6.02
N LEU A 168 7.14 1.61 6.76
CA LEU A 168 6.83 0.20 7.00
C LEU A 168 6.58 -0.55 5.69
N ASN A 169 5.74 -0.01 4.80
CA ASN A 169 5.47 -0.64 3.49
C ASN A 169 6.75 -0.79 2.65
N LEU A 170 7.60 0.25 2.60
CA LEU A 170 8.88 0.18 1.88
C LEU A 170 9.79 -0.93 2.42
N ARG A 171 9.88 -1.09 3.75
CA ARG A 171 10.74 -2.11 4.36
C ARG A 171 10.17 -3.52 4.20
N VAL A 172 8.86 -3.66 4.27
CA VAL A 172 8.16 -4.93 4.02
C VAL A 172 8.36 -5.36 2.56
N GLU A 173 8.11 -4.45 1.60
CA GLU A 173 8.25 -4.73 0.17
C GLU A 173 9.70 -5.04 -0.21
N ALA A 174 10.70 -4.37 0.39
CA ALA A 174 12.12 -4.65 0.15
C ALA A 174 12.54 -6.09 0.48
N ASN A 175 11.71 -6.84 1.21
CA ASN A 175 11.92 -8.26 1.54
C ASN A 175 10.95 -9.19 0.79
N ALA A 176 10.39 -8.77 -0.32
CA ALA A 176 9.37 -9.50 -1.10
C ALA A 176 8.13 -9.91 -0.27
N LEU A 177 7.81 -9.11 0.75
CA LEU A 177 6.61 -9.28 1.57
C LEU A 177 5.54 -8.28 1.14
N MET A 178 4.28 -8.59 1.40
CA MET A 178 3.14 -7.72 1.17
C MET A 178 2.38 -7.47 2.47
N LEU A 179 2.05 -6.20 2.75
CA LEU A 179 1.42 -5.76 4.00
C LEU A 179 -0.06 -5.44 3.81
N TYR A 180 -0.93 -5.97 4.67
CA TYR A 180 -2.32 -5.53 4.78
C TYR A 180 -2.74 -5.36 6.24
N CYS A 181 -3.88 -4.67 6.46
CA CYS A 181 -4.50 -4.57 7.77
C CYS A 181 -5.61 -5.63 7.86
N GLY A 182 -5.44 -6.64 8.68
CA GLY A 182 -6.52 -7.53 9.11
C GLY A 182 -7.44 -6.84 10.12
N ALA A 183 -8.42 -7.56 10.66
CA ALA A 183 -9.35 -6.97 11.63
C ALA A 183 -8.65 -6.53 12.93
N ASP A 184 -7.73 -7.35 13.45
CA ASP A 184 -7.10 -7.13 14.77
C ASP A 184 -5.62 -6.77 14.69
N SER A 185 -4.94 -6.97 13.55
CA SER A 185 -3.49 -6.83 13.45
C SER A 185 -3.04 -6.46 12.04
N LEU A 186 -1.82 -5.97 11.92
CA LEU A 186 -1.11 -5.91 10.66
C LEU A 186 -0.57 -7.29 10.28
N VAL A 187 -0.61 -7.62 9.01
CA VAL A 187 -0.12 -8.90 8.50
C VAL A 187 0.79 -8.64 7.29
N ALA A 188 2.05 -9.06 7.41
CA ALA A 188 3.03 -9.01 6.34
C ALA A 188 3.39 -10.43 5.94
N ILE A 189 3.09 -10.80 4.70
CA ILE A 189 3.26 -12.17 4.19
C ILE A 189 4.13 -12.18 2.93
N LYS A 190 4.86 -13.28 2.76
CA LYS A 190 5.44 -13.61 1.45
C LYS A 190 4.33 -14.24 0.60
N PRO A 191 4.04 -13.73 -0.62
CA PRO A 191 3.05 -14.35 -1.49
C PRO A 191 3.39 -15.81 -1.79
N ASP A 192 2.45 -16.70 -1.49
CA ASP A 192 2.55 -18.13 -1.83
C ASP A 192 1.43 -18.49 -2.84
N VAL A 193 1.80 -18.46 -4.11
CA VAL A 193 0.87 -18.76 -5.22
C VAL A 193 0.49 -20.24 -5.31
N ASN A 194 1.18 -21.11 -4.54
CA ASN A 194 0.96 -22.54 -4.51
C ASN A 194 0.23 -23.00 -3.24
N ALA A 195 -0.16 -22.08 -2.36
CA ALA A 195 -0.94 -22.39 -1.17
C ALA A 195 -2.27 -23.10 -1.53
N ASP A 196 -2.78 -23.88 -0.58
CA ASP A 196 -4.08 -24.52 -0.75
C ASP A 196 -5.20 -23.47 -0.85
N PRO A 197 -6.14 -23.60 -1.80
CA PRO A 197 -7.24 -22.65 -1.94
C PRO A 197 -8.17 -22.69 -0.73
N VAL A 198 -8.47 -21.50 -0.18
CA VAL A 198 -9.44 -21.35 0.93
C VAL A 198 -10.87 -21.47 0.44
N LEU A 199 -11.11 -21.22 -0.86
CA LEU A 199 -12.44 -21.20 -1.45
C LEU A 199 -12.38 -21.65 -2.91
N GLU A 200 -13.44 -22.37 -3.36
CA GLU A 200 -13.65 -22.74 -4.77
C GLU A 200 -14.83 -21.94 -5.35
N ILE A 201 -14.59 -21.25 -6.47
CA ILE A 201 -15.57 -20.46 -7.19
C ILE A 201 -15.84 -21.12 -8.55
N HIS A 202 -17.11 -21.44 -8.79
CA HIS A 202 -17.55 -22.11 -10.01
C HIS A 202 -18.48 -21.21 -10.81
N ASN A 203 -18.15 -20.97 -12.08
CA ASN A 203 -19.06 -20.32 -13.00
C ASN A 203 -20.33 -21.15 -13.20
N GLY A 204 -21.49 -20.46 -13.10
CA GLY A 204 -22.80 -21.11 -13.15
C GLY A 204 -23.29 -21.67 -11.83
N TYR A 205 -22.58 -21.45 -10.71
CA TYR A 205 -22.98 -21.86 -9.36
C TYR A 205 -22.90 -20.72 -8.34
N ASN A 206 -21.70 -20.29 -7.98
CA ASN A 206 -21.47 -19.27 -6.95
C ASN A 206 -20.72 -18.02 -7.45
N LEU A 207 -20.31 -17.98 -8.72
CA LEU A 207 -19.74 -16.80 -9.33
C LEU A 207 -20.86 -15.86 -9.78
N VAL A 208 -20.82 -14.60 -9.32
CA VAL A 208 -21.75 -13.53 -9.71
C VAL A 208 -21.21 -12.77 -10.91
N SER A 209 -19.95 -12.36 -10.85
CA SER A 209 -19.27 -11.68 -11.96
C SER A 209 -17.78 -11.98 -11.93
N LEU A 210 -17.16 -11.92 -13.11
CA LEU A 210 -15.71 -12.03 -13.31
C LEU A 210 -15.34 -11.09 -14.44
N ASP A 211 -14.36 -10.22 -14.18
CA ASP A 211 -13.69 -9.39 -15.18
C ASP A 211 -12.19 -9.60 -14.96
N ALA A 212 -11.53 -10.20 -15.96
CA ALA A 212 -10.13 -10.61 -15.82
C ALA A 212 -9.39 -10.45 -17.14
N GLU A 213 -8.16 -10.04 -17.03
CA GLU A 213 -7.23 -9.90 -18.15
C GLU A 213 -5.99 -10.75 -17.98
N ILE A 214 -5.35 -11.05 -19.08
CA ILE A 214 -4.06 -11.73 -19.15
C ILE A 214 -3.10 -10.78 -19.85
N ASP A 215 -2.04 -10.39 -19.16
CA ASP A 215 -1.04 -9.45 -19.66
C ASP A 215 0.33 -10.10 -19.71
N ALA A 216 0.99 -10.02 -20.86
CA ALA A 216 2.34 -10.52 -21.07
C ALA A 216 3.42 -9.44 -20.96
N SER A 217 3.06 -8.16 -20.79
CA SER A 217 4.00 -7.03 -20.83
C SER A 217 5.10 -7.10 -19.79
N LEU A 218 4.86 -7.79 -18.67
CA LEU A 218 5.82 -7.99 -17.57
C LEU A 218 6.41 -9.41 -17.52
N ALA A 219 6.39 -10.14 -18.63
CA ALA A 219 6.95 -11.49 -18.75
C ALA A 219 8.44 -11.43 -19.15
N PHE A 220 9.33 -11.25 -18.16
CA PHE A 220 10.79 -11.20 -18.38
C PHE A 220 11.44 -12.58 -18.30
N ASP A 221 12.62 -12.73 -18.91
CA ASP A 221 13.43 -13.97 -18.89
C ASP A 221 14.21 -14.12 -17.58
N SER A 222 14.76 -13.04 -17.09
CA SER A 222 15.51 -12.99 -15.85
C SER A 222 15.47 -11.61 -15.22
N TYR A 223 15.87 -11.55 -13.97
CA TYR A 223 15.99 -10.33 -13.16
C TYR A 223 17.42 -10.17 -12.72
N ALA A 224 17.96 -8.96 -12.77
CA ALA A 224 19.30 -8.66 -12.28
C ALA A 224 19.29 -7.38 -11.44
N ALA A 225 19.62 -7.49 -10.17
CA ALA A 225 19.84 -6.36 -9.30
C ALA A 225 21.34 -6.04 -9.21
N ARG A 226 21.68 -4.77 -9.40
CA ARG A 226 23.06 -4.29 -9.44
C ARG A 226 23.27 -3.15 -8.45
N SER A 227 24.43 -3.15 -7.80
CA SER A 227 24.87 -2.06 -6.92
C SER A 227 26.37 -1.81 -7.07
N TRP A 228 26.79 -0.55 -6.88
CA TRP A 228 28.20 -0.22 -6.86
C TRP A 228 28.81 -0.48 -5.48
N ASN A 229 29.82 -1.34 -5.43
CA ASN A 229 30.56 -1.61 -4.20
C ASN A 229 31.73 -0.63 -4.06
N TYR A 230 31.63 0.30 -3.11
CA TYR A 230 32.67 1.31 -2.87
C TYR A 230 33.97 0.73 -2.30
N LYS A 231 33.95 -0.45 -1.68
CA LYS A 231 35.14 -1.08 -1.08
C LYS A 231 35.96 -1.82 -2.11
N SER A 232 35.31 -2.64 -2.95
CA SER A 232 35.97 -3.39 -4.03
C SER A 232 36.17 -2.56 -5.30
N GLN A 233 35.39 -1.46 -5.46
CA GLN A 233 35.29 -0.65 -6.69
C GLN A 233 34.85 -1.49 -7.91
N GLU A 234 33.92 -2.40 -7.67
CA GLU A 234 33.30 -3.27 -8.66
C GLU A 234 31.78 -3.19 -8.57
N VAL A 235 31.09 -3.71 -9.59
CA VAL A 235 29.64 -3.86 -9.57
C VAL A 235 29.30 -5.22 -8.97
N ASP A 236 28.59 -5.21 -7.86
CA ASP A 236 27.95 -6.42 -7.34
C ASP A 236 26.64 -6.64 -8.09
N GLU A 237 26.43 -7.85 -8.56
CA GLU A 237 25.24 -8.27 -9.31
C GLU A 237 24.74 -9.60 -8.79
N GLU A 238 23.43 -9.65 -8.53
CA GLU A 238 22.69 -10.89 -8.27
C GLU A 238 21.67 -11.10 -9.38
N GLU A 239 21.57 -12.32 -9.88
CA GLU A 239 20.67 -12.68 -10.97
C GLU A 239 19.68 -13.77 -10.54
N LEU A 240 18.41 -13.60 -10.92
CA LEU A 240 17.34 -14.56 -10.72
C LEU A 240 16.73 -14.93 -12.08
N THR A 241 16.67 -16.22 -12.39
CA THR A 241 15.96 -16.70 -13.59
C THR A 241 14.46 -16.69 -13.32
N ALA A 242 13.69 -16.07 -14.21
CA ALA A 242 12.24 -16.05 -14.11
C ALA A 242 11.63 -17.44 -14.31
N GLY A 243 10.53 -17.74 -13.61
CA GLY A 243 9.75 -18.97 -13.81
C GLY A 243 9.48 -19.80 -12.56
N GLU A 244 10.10 -19.48 -11.43
CA GLU A 244 9.82 -20.19 -10.16
C GLU A 244 8.52 -19.73 -9.48
N CYS A 245 8.02 -18.53 -9.83
CA CYS A 245 6.79 -17.93 -9.29
C CYS A 245 5.54 -18.18 -10.14
N ASP A 246 5.52 -19.18 -11.00
CA ASP A 246 4.40 -19.43 -11.90
C ASP A 246 3.17 -19.93 -11.12
N ALA A 247 2.18 -19.07 -10.93
CA ALA A 247 0.91 -19.44 -10.28
C ALA A 247 0.21 -20.54 -11.09
N ASN A 248 -0.36 -21.52 -10.40
CA ASN A 248 -1.12 -22.62 -11.05
C ASN A 248 -2.50 -22.13 -11.53
N GLN A 249 -2.50 -21.06 -12.35
CA GLN A 249 -3.67 -20.42 -12.93
C GLN A 249 -3.53 -20.32 -14.44
N GLY A 250 -4.58 -20.69 -15.16
CA GLY A 250 -4.62 -20.67 -16.61
C GLY A 250 -3.72 -21.71 -17.27
N ASN A 251 -3.76 -21.73 -18.58
CA ASN A 251 -2.96 -22.63 -19.42
C ASN A 251 -1.91 -21.89 -20.29
N LEU A 252 -1.77 -20.59 -20.11
CA LEU A 252 -0.64 -19.79 -20.64
C LEU A 252 0.37 -19.61 -19.50
N ARG A 253 1.53 -20.23 -19.64
CA ARG A 253 2.60 -20.14 -18.65
C ARG A 253 3.46 -18.90 -18.90
N HIS A 254 4.22 -18.51 -17.89
CA HIS A 254 5.16 -17.38 -18.00
C HIS A 254 6.07 -17.52 -19.23
N ASN A 255 6.64 -18.70 -19.45
CA ASN A 255 7.52 -18.95 -20.59
C ASN A 255 6.80 -18.78 -21.95
N ASP A 256 5.54 -19.19 -22.07
CA ASP A 256 4.75 -19.03 -23.31
C ASP A 256 4.57 -17.55 -23.63
N MET A 257 4.31 -16.72 -22.62
CA MET A 257 4.14 -15.26 -22.75
C MET A 257 5.45 -14.56 -23.08
N ARG A 258 6.52 -14.88 -22.34
CA ARG A 258 7.85 -14.37 -22.58
C ARG A 258 8.30 -14.64 -24.03
N ASP A 259 8.13 -15.87 -24.51
CA ASP A 259 8.55 -16.27 -25.85
C ASP A 259 7.71 -15.57 -26.92
N ALA A 260 6.46 -15.20 -26.61
CA ALA A 260 5.56 -14.51 -27.54
C ALA A 260 5.92 -13.03 -27.76
N ILE A 261 6.43 -12.33 -26.73
CA ILE A 261 6.74 -10.89 -26.80
C ILE A 261 8.24 -10.59 -26.87
N GLY A 262 9.11 -11.56 -26.60
CA GLY A 262 10.55 -11.46 -26.60
C GLY A 262 11.14 -11.65 -25.20
N ALA A 263 12.20 -12.46 -25.13
CA ALA A 263 12.92 -12.73 -23.89
C ALA A 263 13.87 -11.56 -23.56
N GLU A 264 13.56 -10.81 -22.52
CA GLU A 264 14.37 -9.69 -22.04
C GLU A 264 14.71 -9.84 -20.56
N LYS A 265 15.87 -9.27 -20.17
CA LYS A 265 16.31 -9.21 -18.77
C LYS A 265 15.81 -7.92 -18.12
N PHE A 266 15.12 -8.02 -17.00
CA PHE A 266 14.76 -6.87 -16.19
C PHE A 266 15.92 -6.50 -15.26
N THR A 267 16.39 -5.25 -15.33
CA THR A 267 17.55 -4.80 -14.54
C THR A 267 17.13 -3.73 -13.53
N ILE A 268 17.48 -3.98 -12.27
CA ILE A 268 17.27 -3.06 -11.14
C ILE A 268 18.62 -2.44 -10.79
N LEU A 269 18.71 -1.10 -10.81
CA LEU A 269 19.89 -0.37 -10.34
C LEU A 269 19.63 0.13 -8.92
N SER A 270 20.45 -0.32 -7.98
CA SER A 270 20.32 -0.04 -6.55
C SER A 270 21.47 0.87 -6.08
N ASP A 271 21.43 2.14 -6.48
CA ASP A 271 22.51 3.10 -6.22
C ASP A 271 22.67 3.50 -4.75
N ASN A 272 21.62 3.36 -3.94
CA ASN A 272 21.59 3.88 -2.57
C ASN A 272 21.56 2.80 -1.48
N MET A 273 21.59 1.54 -1.88
CA MET A 273 21.55 0.43 -0.92
C MET A 273 22.93 -0.18 -0.84
N GLY A 274 23.44 -0.37 0.35
CA GLY A 274 24.73 -1.01 0.53
C GLY A 274 24.84 -2.33 -0.24
N THR A 275 26.03 -2.76 -0.43
CA THR A 275 26.46 -3.89 -1.26
C THR A 275 26.18 -5.26 -0.66
N ASP A 276 25.04 -5.43 0.03
CA ASP A 276 24.67 -6.72 0.58
C ASP A 276 23.96 -7.56 -0.49
N SER A 277 24.56 -8.68 -0.84
CA SER A 277 24.03 -9.66 -1.80
C SER A 277 22.60 -10.11 -1.42
N ALA A 278 22.28 -10.21 -0.13
CA ALA A 278 20.95 -10.57 0.32
C ALA A 278 19.88 -9.51 -0.05
N LEU A 279 20.23 -8.23 -0.04
CA LEU A 279 19.33 -7.16 -0.50
C LEU A 279 19.11 -7.20 -2.01
N LEU A 280 20.17 -7.44 -2.79
CA LEU A 280 20.03 -7.57 -4.24
C LEU A 280 19.15 -8.75 -4.61
N THR A 281 19.33 -9.89 -3.92
CA THR A 281 18.46 -11.06 -4.07
C THR A 281 17.01 -10.72 -3.71
N ALA A 282 16.77 -10.04 -2.59
CA ALA A 282 15.42 -9.65 -2.18
C ALA A 282 14.75 -8.70 -3.19
N HIS A 283 15.50 -7.79 -3.80
CA HIS A 283 14.98 -6.90 -4.86
C HIS A 283 14.56 -7.69 -6.11
N ASN A 284 15.35 -8.68 -6.52
CA ASN A 284 14.99 -9.56 -7.63
C ASN A 284 13.72 -10.36 -7.30
N ASP A 285 13.65 -10.94 -6.10
CA ASP A 285 12.46 -11.67 -5.61
C ASP A 285 11.21 -10.79 -5.60
N THR A 286 11.34 -9.53 -5.14
CA THR A 286 10.24 -8.56 -5.11
C THR A 286 9.73 -8.30 -6.52
N ALA A 287 10.61 -7.92 -7.45
CA ALA A 287 10.23 -7.62 -8.83
C ALA A 287 9.61 -8.86 -9.53
N ALA A 288 10.27 -10.02 -9.39
CA ALA A 288 9.78 -11.26 -9.98
C ALA A 288 8.39 -11.65 -9.45
N THR A 289 8.16 -11.50 -8.14
CA THR A 289 6.88 -11.78 -7.51
C THR A 289 5.78 -10.84 -8.01
N HIS A 290 6.04 -9.53 -8.03
CA HIS A 290 5.08 -8.54 -8.53
C HIS A 290 4.71 -8.78 -9.99
N HIS A 291 5.69 -9.05 -10.85
CA HIS A 291 5.46 -9.33 -12.27
C HIS A 291 4.75 -10.67 -12.50
N ALA A 292 5.08 -11.71 -11.74
CA ALA A 292 4.37 -12.99 -11.82
C ALA A 292 2.90 -12.87 -11.44
N LEU A 293 2.59 -12.08 -10.40
CA LEU A 293 1.23 -11.81 -9.96
C LEU A 293 0.46 -10.89 -10.92
N ALA A 294 1.16 -10.09 -11.74
CA ALA A 294 0.54 -9.21 -12.74
C ALA A 294 0.09 -9.97 -14.00
N ARG A 295 0.54 -11.20 -14.21
CA ARG A 295 0.22 -12.01 -15.39
C ARG A 295 -1.27 -12.22 -15.61
N ILE A 296 -2.03 -12.47 -14.56
CA ILE A 296 -3.49 -12.58 -14.59
C ILE A 296 -4.02 -11.70 -13.47
N SER A 297 -4.71 -10.64 -13.85
CA SER A 297 -5.31 -9.69 -12.92
C SER A 297 -6.79 -9.48 -13.21
N GLY A 298 -7.53 -8.97 -12.24
CA GLY A 298 -8.94 -8.68 -12.43
C GLY A 298 -9.75 -8.71 -11.14
N SER A 299 -11.07 -8.70 -11.31
CA SER A 299 -12.01 -8.71 -10.21
C SER A 299 -13.06 -9.80 -10.36
N LEU A 300 -13.51 -10.34 -9.25
CA LEU A 300 -14.63 -11.28 -9.21
C LEU A 300 -15.54 -10.99 -8.02
N ALA A 301 -16.79 -11.35 -8.14
CA ALA A 301 -17.77 -11.21 -7.06
C ALA A 301 -18.55 -12.52 -6.87
N PHE A 302 -18.89 -12.80 -5.62
CA PHE A 302 -19.65 -13.97 -5.21
C PHE A 302 -20.47 -13.65 -3.96
N PRO A 303 -21.42 -14.52 -3.57
CA PRO A 303 -22.18 -14.38 -2.35
C PRO A 303 -21.28 -14.31 -1.12
N GLY A 304 -21.62 -13.46 -0.16
CA GLY A 304 -20.77 -13.09 0.98
C GLY A 304 -20.09 -14.24 1.70
N HIS A 305 -18.80 -14.09 1.97
CA HIS A 305 -17.97 -15.06 2.69
C HIS A 305 -16.87 -14.34 3.46
N ALA A 306 -16.82 -14.47 4.78
CA ALA A 306 -15.96 -13.69 5.65
C ALA A 306 -14.50 -14.19 5.77
N LYS A 307 -14.20 -15.42 5.30
CA LYS A 307 -12.92 -16.09 5.58
C LYS A 307 -11.85 -15.88 4.51
N VAL A 308 -12.09 -15.03 3.55
CA VAL A 308 -11.13 -14.73 2.48
C VAL A 308 -10.45 -13.40 2.79
N HIS A 309 -9.13 -13.41 2.81
CA HIS A 309 -8.29 -12.24 3.09
C HIS A 309 -7.28 -12.00 1.97
N PRO A 310 -6.67 -10.80 1.88
CA PRO A 310 -5.53 -10.59 1.00
C PRO A 310 -4.41 -11.60 1.30
N GLY A 311 -3.84 -12.21 0.25
CA GLY A 311 -2.84 -13.26 0.37
C GLY A 311 -3.37 -14.69 0.24
N ASP A 312 -4.67 -14.88 0.36
CA ASP A 312 -5.28 -16.18 0.15
C ASP A 312 -5.33 -16.59 -1.32
N ILE A 313 -5.47 -17.89 -1.55
CA ILE A 313 -5.73 -18.46 -2.88
C ILE A 313 -7.21 -18.81 -2.98
N VAL A 314 -7.83 -18.38 -4.09
CA VAL A 314 -9.18 -18.79 -4.49
C VAL A 314 -9.09 -19.58 -5.79
N ARG A 315 -9.68 -20.76 -5.84
CA ARG A 315 -9.69 -21.61 -7.03
C ARG A 315 -10.86 -21.26 -7.94
N LEU A 316 -10.55 -20.89 -9.18
CA LEU A 316 -11.55 -20.66 -10.22
C LEU A 316 -11.79 -21.94 -11.03
N ASP A 317 -13.05 -22.30 -11.25
CA ASP A 317 -13.47 -23.40 -12.10
C ASP A 317 -14.57 -22.98 -13.08
N ARG A 318 -14.57 -23.59 -14.27
CA ARG A 318 -15.50 -23.30 -15.38
C ARG A 318 -15.45 -21.86 -15.90
N CYS A 319 -14.33 -21.17 -15.67
CA CYS A 319 -14.07 -19.83 -16.21
C CYS A 319 -13.27 -19.86 -17.53
N GLY A 320 -13.12 -21.05 -18.14
CA GLY A 320 -12.31 -21.28 -19.32
C GLY A 320 -10.86 -21.65 -19.01
N GLY A 321 -10.21 -22.39 -19.92
CA GLY A 321 -8.86 -22.90 -19.70
C GLY A 321 -7.78 -21.83 -19.51
N ARG A 322 -8.06 -20.58 -19.89
CA ARG A 322 -7.14 -19.44 -19.71
C ARG A 322 -7.12 -18.87 -18.30
N LEU A 323 -8.22 -19.02 -17.53
CA LEU A 323 -8.42 -18.40 -16.23
C LEU A 323 -8.63 -19.41 -15.09
N ASN A 324 -8.98 -20.67 -15.41
CA ASN A 324 -9.15 -21.69 -14.38
C ASN A 324 -7.87 -21.92 -13.58
N GLY A 325 -8.02 -22.20 -12.28
CA GLY A 325 -6.91 -22.50 -11.37
C GLY A 325 -6.85 -21.56 -10.19
N ASN A 326 -5.67 -21.41 -9.60
CA ASN A 326 -5.43 -20.70 -8.34
C ASN A 326 -5.24 -19.21 -8.59
N ALA A 327 -6.19 -18.38 -8.17
CA ALA A 327 -6.10 -16.93 -8.22
C ALA A 327 -5.61 -16.38 -6.86
N PHE A 328 -4.55 -15.58 -6.88
CA PHE A 328 -4.01 -14.93 -5.69
C PHE A 328 -4.82 -13.66 -5.38
N VAL A 329 -5.35 -13.56 -4.16
CA VAL A 329 -6.20 -12.46 -3.71
C VAL A 329 -5.35 -11.28 -3.25
N THR A 330 -5.57 -10.09 -3.83
CA THR A 330 -4.85 -8.86 -3.47
C THR A 330 -5.72 -7.84 -2.72
N ALA A 331 -7.03 -7.92 -2.89
CA ALA A 331 -7.97 -7.13 -2.10
C ALA A 331 -9.29 -7.86 -1.91
N VAL A 332 -9.95 -7.58 -0.79
CA VAL A 332 -11.28 -8.10 -0.44
C VAL A 332 -12.18 -6.93 -0.11
N THR A 333 -13.39 -6.91 -0.70
CA THR A 333 -14.42 -5.94 -0.38
C THR A 333 -15.71 -6.67 -0.03
N HIS A 334 -16.19 -6.46 1.19
CA HIS A 334 -17.52 -6.92 1.61
C HIS A 334 -18.53 -5.80 1.46
N GLU A 335 -19.59 -6.06 0.73
CA GLU A 335 -20.71 -5.13 0.61
C GLU A 335 -21.99 -5.77 1.17
N VAL A 336 -22.58 -5.11 2.15
CA VAL A 336 -23.90 -5.44 2.68
C VAL A 336 -24.86 -4.34 2.27
N ASN A 337 -25.88 -4.69 1.50
CA ASN A 337 -26.92 -3.79 1.04
C ASN A 337 -28.28 -4.39 1.40
N GLY A 338 -28.89 -3.86 2.44
CA GLY A 338 -30.08 -4.44 3.05
C GLY A 338 -29.86 -5.89 3.50
N ALA A 339 -30.52 -6.83 2.81
CA ALA A 339 -30.44 -8.27 3.13
C ALA A 339 -29.41 -9.03 2.28
N ILE A 340 -28.72 -8.36 1.37
CA ILE A 340 -27.78 -8.97 0.42
C ILE A 340 -26.35 -8.67 0.88
N TRP A 341 -25.55 -9.72 0.99
CA TRP A 341 -24.13 -9.63 1.24
C TRP A 341 -23.36 -10.20 0.05
N THR A 342 -22.49 -9.38 -0.51
CA THR A 342 -21.60 -9.74 -1.63
C THR A 342 -20.15 -9.56 -1.19
N THR A 343 -19.29 -10.52 -1.53
CA THR A 343 -17.84 -10.38 -1.41
C THR A 343 -17.24 -10.25 -2.80
N SER A 344 -16.50 -9.17 -3.00
CA SER A 344 -15.74 -8.92 -4.22
C SER A 344 -14.26 -9.04 -3.93
N LEU A 345 -13.51 -9.71 -4.79
CA LEU A 345 -12.07 -9.85 -4.71
C LEU A 345 -11.40 -9.13 -5.87
N GLN A 346 -10.23 -8.57 -5.61
CA GLN A 346 -9.23 -8.29 -6.64
C GLN A 346 -8.24 -9.45 -6.64
N MET A 347 -7.89 -9.94 -7.80
CA MET A 347 -6.88 -10.98 -8.00
C MET A 347 -5.72 -10.44 -8.83
N GLY A 348 -4.52 -10.91 -8.53
CA GLY A 348 -3.31 -10.43 -9.17
C GLY A 348 -2.94 -9.00 -8.77
N THR A 349 -1.89 -8.47 -9.38
CA THR A 349 -1.40 -7.09 -9.20
C THR A 349 -1.29 -6.39 -10.55
N ASP A 350 -0.94 -5.11 -10.56
CA ASP A 350 -0.54 -4.37 -11.77
C ASP A 350 0.99 -4.32 -11.95
N GLY A 351 1.74 -5.03 -11.10
CA GLY A 351 3.21 -5.07 -11.15
C GLY A 351 3.90 -3.81 -10.65
N VAL A 352 3.16 -2.78 -10.21
CA VAL A 352 3.73 -1.50 -9.80
C VAL A 352 4.12 -1.53 -8.31
N PRO A 353 5.40 -1.32 -7.95
CA PRO A 353 5.86 -1.25 -6.57
C PRO A 353 5.20 -0.12 -5.77
N PHE A 354 5.15 -0.27 -4.44
CA PHE A 354 4.57 0.73 -3.54
C PHE A 354 5.21 2.11 -3.70
N ALA A 355 6.54 2.16 -3.81
CA ALA A 355 7.29 3.40 -3.98
C ALA A 355 6.94 4.18 -5.26
N GLU A 356 6.65 3.47 -6.35
CA GLU A 356 6.26 4.08 -7.63
C GLU A 356 4.80 4.52 -7.61
N ARG A 357 3.95 3.74 -6.95
CA ARG A 357 2.52 4.03 -6.81
C ARG A 357 2.26 5.29 -5.98
N TYR A 358 3.09 5.56 -4.97
CA TYR A 358 2.94 6.67 -4.03
C TYR A 358 4.14 7.63 -4.05
N PRO A 359 4.22 8.55 -5.02
CA PRO A 359 5.39 9.42 -5.20
C PRO A 359 5.63 10.40 -4.04
N ASN A 360 4.67 10.56 -3.13
CA ASN A 360 4.75 11.48 -1.99
C ASN A 360 5.32 10.84 -0.71
N ILE A 361 5.94 9.66 -0.80
CA ILE A 361 6.59 9.00 0.34
C ILE A 361 7.73 9.85 0.90
N SER A 362 8.55 10.41 0.03
CA SER A 362 9.64 11.32 0.39
C SER A 362 9.14 12.76 0.64
N SER A 363 10.07 13.68 0.83
CA SER A 363 9.76 15.11 1.01
C SER A 363 8.83 15.64 -0.08
N LEU A 364 7.80 16.37 0.34
CA LEU A 364 6.88 17.00 -0.60
C LEU A 364 7.63 17.96 -1.54
N PRO A 365 7.29 17.98 -2.83
CA PRO A 365 7.77 19.00 -3.74
C PRO A 365 7.46 20.39 -3.18
N ALA A 366 8.37 21.34 -3.35
CA ALA A 366 8.24 22.69 -2.86
C ALA A 366 8.19 22.84 -1.32
N ASN A 367 8.62 21.85 -0.57
CA ASN A 367 8.66 21.86 0.90
C ASN A 367 7.42 22.56 1.51
N GLY A 368 6.25 22.26 0.94
CA GLY A 368 4.97 22.81 1.34
C GLY A 368 4.57 24.16 0.72
N CYS A 369 5.49 25.08 0.40
CA CYS A 369 5.15 26.41 -0.12
C CYS A 369 6.20 27.03 -1.03
N LEU A 370 7.44 26.54 -1.04
CA LEU A 370 8.52 27.10 -1.83
C LEU A 370 8.89 26.12 -2.96
N PRO A 371 8.48 26.41 -4.21
CA PRO A 371 8.92 25.60 -5.34
C PRO A 371 10.45 25.66 -5.44
N HIS A 372 11.07 24.50 -5.56
CA HIS A 372 12.50 24.36 -5.77
C HIS A 372 12.77 23.63 -7.09
N THR A 373 13.91 23.88 -7.68
CA THR A 373 14.38 23.13 -8.83
C THR A 373 15.07 21.86 -8.36
N ASN A 374 14.74 20.74 -8.97
CA ASN A 374 15.45 19.48 -8.75
C ASN A 374 16.72 19.46 -9.63
N GLY A 375 17.82 19.02 -9.03
CA GLY A 375 19.10 18.88 -9.70
C GLY A 375 19.95 20.16 -9.74
N LEU A 376 20.99 20.13 -10.55
CA LEU A 376 21.93 21.24 -10.71
C LEU A 376 21.42 22.22 -11.77
N GLN A 377 21.62 23.52 -11.53
CA GLN A 377 21.33 24.60 -12.47
C GLN A 377 22.63 25.30 -12.84
N ILE A 378 22.73 25.77 -14.08
CA ILE A 378 23.86 26.59 -14.54
C ILE A 378 23.48 28.05 -14.30
N GLY A 379 24.38 28.78 -13.68
CA GLY A 379 24.22 30.20 -13.46
C GLY A 379 25.53 30.94 -13.63
N VAL A 380 25.48 32.26 -13.75
CA VAL A 380 26.66 33.16 -13.85
C VAL A 380 26.72 34.02 -12.61
N VAL A 381 27.91 34.15 -12.02
CA VAL A 381 28.13 34.99 -10.84
C VAL A 381 28.13 36.46 -11.25
N GLU A 382 27.25 37.25 -10.66
CA GLU A 382 27.14 38.68 -10.93
C GLU A 382 27.76 39.57 -9.85
N GLN A 383 27.64 39.17 -8.58
CA GLN A 383 28.20 39.92 -7.45
C GLN A 383 28.71 38.99 -6.36
N LEU A 384 29.82 39.39 -5.75
CA LEU A 384 30.43 38.66 -4.60
C LEU A 384 30.16 39.38 -3.26
N GLU A 385 29.72 40.63 -3.31
CA GLU A 385 29.51 41.50 -2.14
C GLU A 385 28.10 42.11 -2.16
N GLY A 386 27.68 42.66 -1.03
CA GLY A 386 26.42 43.37 -0.96
C GLY A 386 25.20 42.52 -0.66
N ASP A 387 25.41 41.30 -0.09
CA ASP A 387 24.33 40.48 0.39
C ASP A 387 23.43 41.25 1.38
N PRO A 388 22.13 41.46 1.09
CA PRO A 388 21.24 42.24 1.93
C PRO A 388 20.98 41.64 3.32
N GLN A 389 21.32 40.36 3.53
CA GLN A 389 21.18 39.69 4.83
C GLN A 389 22.51 39.53 5.57
N GLY A 390 23.65 39.89 4.93
CA GLY A 390 24.96 39.77 5.55
C GLY A 390 25.42 38.31 5.83
N GLU A 391 24.94 37.35 5.02
CA GLU A 391 25.23 35.94 5.18
C GLU A 391 26.35 35.45 4.23
N GLU A 392 27.12 36.35 3.62
CA GLU A 392 28.22 36.06 2.69
C GLU A 392 27.77 35.25 1.47
N ARG A 393 26.54 35.49 0.98
CA ARG A 393 26.02 34.89 -0.25
C ARG A 393 26.52 35.67 -1.47
N ILE A 394 26.55 34.99 -2.60
CA ILE A 394 26.87 35.54 -3.91
C ILE A 394 25.60 35.72 -4.73
N LEU A 395 25.55 36.78 -5.56
CA LEU A 395 24.45 36.96 -6.51
C LEU A 395 24.72 36.16 -7.77
N VAL A 396 23.83 35.28 -8.10
CA VAL A 396 23.93 34.41 -9.27
C VAL A 396 22.74 34.67 -10.18
N ARG A 397 22.99 34.78 -11.49
CA ARG A 397 21.97 34.86 -12.52
C ARG A 397 21.82 33.48 -13.16
N LEU A 398 20.61 32.92 -13.16
CA LEU A 398 20.28 31.65 -13.76
C LEU A 398 19.99 31.80 -15.26
N HIS A 399 20.43 30.84 -16.07
CA HIS A 399 20.23 30.78 -17.52
C HIS A 399 18.99 30.04 -17.97
N ASN A 400 17.92 30.04 -17.23
CA ASN A 400 16.71 29.29 -17.53
C ASN A 400 15.61 30.10 -18.25
N GLY A 401 16.01 31.14 -19.00
CA GLY A 401 15.16 31.85 -19.96
C GLY A 401 14.75 33.26 -19.59
N ASP A 402 14.52 33.58 -18.34
CA ASP A 402 14.29 34.92 -17.84
C ASP A 402 15.45 35.28 -16.89
N ASP A 403 16.00 36.48 -16.98
CA ASP A 403 17.14 36.95 -16.17
C ASP A 403 16.82 36.94 -14.68
N VAL A 404 16.70 35.72 -14.09
CA VAL A 404 16.40 35.52 -12.67
C VAL A 404 17.70 35.52 -11.88
N THR A 405 17.85 36.51 -11.00
CA THR A 405 18.97 36.58 -10.06
C THR A 405 18.55 36.14 -8.67
N LEU A 406 19.43 35.43 -7.98
CA LEU A 406 19.22 35.03 -6.59
C LEU A 406 20.51 35.06 -5.78
N TRP A 407 20.39 35.31 -4.48
CA TRP A 407 21.49 35.19 -3.54
C TRP A 407 21.70 33.75 -3.12
N ALA A 408 22.83 33.15 -3.46
CA ALA A 408 23.15 31.73 -3.23
C ALA A 408 24.32 31.59 -2.23
N ARG A 409 24.26 30.58 -1.37
CA ARG A 409 25.37 30.21 -0.50
C ARG A 409 26.41 29.39 -1.27
N ILE A 410 27.70 29.62 -0.99
CA ILE A 410 28.76 28.81 -1.57
C ILE A 410 28.89 27.51 -0.79
N ALA A 411 28.80 26.37 -1.49
CA ALA A 411 29.12 25.09 -0.90
C ALA A 411 30.64 24.89 -0.91
N THR A 412 31.21 24.58 0.23
CA THR A 412 32.66 24.37 0.37
C THR A 412 32.96 22.92 0.79
N PRO A 413 34.11 22.34 0.34
CA PRO A 413 34.50 20.99 0.72
C PRO A 413 34.69 20.78 2.22
N HIS A 414 35.06 21.83 2.94
CA HIS A 414 35.27 21.81 4.38
C HIS A 414 34.91 23.15 4.98
N ALA A 415 34.01 23.14 5.97
CA ALA A 415 33.62 24.29 6.77
C ALA A 415 33.56 23.91 8.25
N GLY A 416 34.08 24.75 9.12
CA GLY A 416 34.01 24.59 10.57
C GLY A 416 34.21 25.94 11.25
N ASP A 417 34.05 25.99 12.58
CA ASP A 417 34.24 27.20 13.36
C ASP A 417 35.67 27.73 13.17
N ASN A 418 35.80 28.95 12.60
CA ASN A 418 37.04 29.64 12.26
C ASN A 418 38.04 28.82 11.41
N ARG A 419 37.58 27.86 10.62
CA ARG A 419 38.40 27.05 9.71
C ARG A 419 37.59 26.53 8.52
N GLY A 420 38.24 26.36 7.39
CA GLY A 420 37.60 25.81 6.20
C GLY A 420 38.47 26.01 4.95
N VAL A 421 37.96 25.47 3.84
CA VAL A 421 38.52 25.69 2.52
C VAL A 421 37.44 26.37 1.71
N CYS A 422 37.65 27.61 1.33
CA CYS A 422 36.74 28.39 0.50
C CYS A 422 37.43 28.71 -0.82
N PHE A 423 36.83 28.29 -1.93
CA PHE A 423 37.16 28.77 -3.26
C PHE A 423 36.03 29.69 -3.70
N ALA A 424 36.22 30.98 -3.58
CA ALA A 424 35.25 31.93 -4.09
C ALA A 424 35.32 31.96 -5.63
N PRO A 425 34.19 31.86 -6.32
CA PRO A 425 34.17 32.03 -7.77
C PRO A 425 34.47 33.50 -8.12
N GLU A 426 34.81 33.76 -9.36
CA GLU A 426 34.97 35.14 -9.88
C GLU A 426 33.67 35.64 -10.51
N ILE A 427 33.55 36.96 -10.67
CA ILE A 427 32.42 37.56 -11.41
C ILE A 427 32.52 37.10 -12.86
N GLY A 428 31.45 36.51 -13.37
CA GLY A 428 31.37 35.99 -14.72
C GLY A 428 31.61 34.49 -14.84
N ASP A 429 32.02 33.80 -13.74
CA ASP A 429 32.10 32.36 -13.69
C ASP A 429 30.74 31.66 -13.89
#